data_30a9946d20836ca2af17aa6914ffc1a7
#
_entry.id   30a9946d20836ca2af17aa6914ffc1a7
#
_cell.length_a   1.000
_cell.length_b   1.000
_cell.length_c   1.000
_cell.angle_alpha   90.00
_cell.angle_beta   90.00
_cell.angle_gamma   90.00
#
_symmetry.space_group_name_H-M   'P 1'
#
loop_
_entity.id
_entity.type
_entity.pdbx_description
1 polymer ?
#
loop_
_entity_poly.entity_id
_entity_poly.type
_entity_poly.pdbx_seq_one_letter_code
_entity_poly.pdbx_strand_id
1 'polypeptide(L)'
;MSNSINMLLDVNAPIEVELGQTRMTIRELLNLKKGSVVKLQRMAGEPVDVFICKKLLAKGEITVVDDKLSVRIGQLYGAREKFKHL
;
A
#
# COMPACT_ATOMS: atom_id res chain seq x y z
N MET A 1 18.76 -3.55 24.44
CA MET A 1 19.09 -4.41 23.47
C MET A 1 18.00 -5.22 22.87
N SER A 2 18.13 -6.54 22.84
CA SER A 2 17.13 -7.41 22.24
C SER A 2 15.72 -7.22 22.82
N ASN A 3 15.63 -6.81 24.09
CA ASN A 3 14.32 -6.62 24.73
C ASN A 3 13.49 -5.53 24.09
N SER A 4 14.11 -4.46 23.57
CA SER A 4 13.37 -3.40 22.90
C SER A 4 12.69 -3.90 21.65
N ILE A 5 13.39 -4.71 20.86
CA ILE A 5 12.82 -5.28 19.63
C ILE A 5 11.73 -6.28 19.98
N ASN A 6 11.95 -7.12 20.99
CA ASN A 6 10.95 -8.10 21.40
C ASN A 6 9.65 -7.43 21.85
N MET A 7 9.74 -6.30 22.53
CA MET A 7 8.56 -5.55 22.96
C MET A 7 7.80 -4.93 21.78
N LEU A 8 8.50 -4.67 20.66
CA LEU A 8 7.89 -4.10 19.48
C LEU A 8 7.23 -5.13 18.57
N LEU A 9 7.57 -6.40 18.73
CA LEU A 9 7.10 -7.44 17.80
C LEU A 9 5.58 -7.62 17.82
N ASP A 10 4.93 -7.30 18.91
CA ASP A 10 3.48 -7.45 19.04
C ASP A 10 2.72 -6.15 18.85
N VAL A 11 3.40 -5.08 18.48
CA VAL A 11 2.76 -3.80 18.19
C VAL A 11 2.21 -3.83 16.78
N ASN A 12 0.96 -3.42 16.62
CA ASN A 12 0.33 -3.33 15.31
C ASN A 12 0.85 -2.11 14.56
N ALA A 13 1.17 -2.31 13.30
CA ALA A 13 1.57 -1.21 12.42
C ALA A 13 0.65 -1.19 11.21
N PRO A 14 0.22 0.01 10.76
CA PRO A 14 -0.65 0.09 9.59
C PRO A 14 0.12 -0.20 8.32
N ILE A 15 -0.45 -1.05 7.48
CA ILE A 15 0.05 -1.33 6.14
C ILE A 15 -0.92 -0.68 5.16
N GLU A 16 -0.39 0.09 4.22
CA GLU A 16 -1.19 0.74 3.20
C GLU A 16 -0.83 0.20 1.83
N VAL A 17 -1.83 -0.01 1.01
CA VAL A 17 -1.65 -0.48 -0.36
C VAL A 17 -2.13 0.60 -1.30
N GLU A 18 -1.23 1.11 -2.14
CA GLU A 18 -1.56 2.15 -3.11
C GLU A 18 -1.92 1.50 -4.45
N LEU A 19 -3.16 1.68 -4.86
CA LEU A 19 -3.65 1.11 -6.12
C LEU A 19 -3.27 1.97 -7.33
N GLY A 20 -3.01 3.26 -7.12
CA GLY A 20 -2.66 4.15 -8.21
C GLY A 20 -2.96 5.59 -7.85
N GLN A 21 -2.56 6.48 -8.74
CA GLN A 21 -2.75 7.91 -8.58
C GLN A 21 -3.23 8.50 -9.90
N THR A 22 -3.83 9.67 -9.82
CA THR A 22 -4.14 10.44 -11.01
C THR A 22 -4.19 11.93 -10.63
N ARG A 23 -4.30 12.75 -11.63
CA ARG A 23 -4.46 14.20 -11.45
C ARG A 23 -5.68 14.64 -12.22
N MET A 24 -6.38 15.62 -11.68
CA MET A 24 -7.49 16.24 -12.38
C MET A 24 -7.55 17.72 -12.02
N THR A 25 -8.16 18.50 -12.89
CA THR A 25 -8.35 19.91 -12.62
C THR A 25 -9.44 20.07 -11.56
N ILE A 26 -9.45 21.25 -10.92
CA ILE A 26 -10.54 21.57 -9.98
C ILE A 26 -11.89 21.53 -10.69
N ARG A 27 -11.92 21.99 -11.94
CA ARG A 27 -13.17 21.92 -12.73
C ARG A 27 -13.67 20.49 -12.88
N GLU A 28 -12.79 19.57 -13.23
CA GLU A 28 -13.14 18.15 -13.35
C GLU A 28 -13.60 17.59 -12.00
N LEU A 29 -12.89 17.94 -10.93
CA LEU A 29 -13.23 17.49 -9.59
C LEU A 29 -14.64 17.96 -9.19
N LEU A 30 -14.97 19.22 -9.47
CA LEU A 30 -16.27 19.77 -9.12
C LEU A 30 -17.41 19.17 -9.94
N ASN A 31 -17.11 18.54 -11.06
CA ASN A 31 -18.11 17.91 -11.93
C ASN A 31 -18.29 16.43 -11.63
N LEU A 32 -17.60 15.89 -10.63
CA LEU A 32 -17.77 14.48 -10.27
C LEU A 32 -19.16 14.24 -9.69
N LYS A 33 -19.75 13.14 -10.09
CA LYS A 33 -21.08 12.72 -9.66
C LYS A 33 -21.04 11.26 -9.31
N LYS A 34 -22.06 10.79 -8.60
CA LYS A 34 -22.22 9.35 -8.40
C LYS A 34 -22.25 8.66 -9.76
N GLY A 35 -21.42 7.66 -9.94
CA GLY A 35 -21.29 6.94 -11.21
C GLY A 35 -20.16 7.44 -12.08
N SER A 36 -19.54 8.58 -11.77
CA SER A 36 -18.36 9.03 -12.49
C SER A 36 -17.22 8.03 -12.33
N VAL A 37 -16.38 7.95 -13.38
CA VAL A 37 -15.22 7.05 -13.37
C VAL A 37 -13.95 7.89 -13.33
N VAL A 38 -13.09 7.60 -12.36
CA VAL A 38 -11.77 8.23 -12.25
C VAL A 38 -10.74 7.20 -12.67
N LYS A 39 -10.02 7.49 -13.75
CA LYS A 39 -8.98 6.59 -14.24
C LYS A 39 -7.68 6.85 -13.48
N LEU A 40 -7.05 5.79 -13.02
CA LEU A 40 -5.76 5.87 -12.37
C LEU A 40 -4.64 5.69 -13.39
N GLN A 41 -3.46 6.19 -13.05
CA GLN A 41 -2.29 6.13 -13.94
C GLN A 41 -1.58 4.78 -13.88
N ARG A 42 -2.20 3.78 -13.28
CA ARG A 42 -1.64 2.43 -13.19
C ARG A 42 -2.40 1.50 -14.12
N MET A 43 -1.68 0.69 -14.87
CA MET A 43 -2.27 -0.30 -15.77
C MET A 43 -2.83 -1.46 -14.96
N ALA A 44 -3.95 -2.02 -15.43
CA ALA A 44 -4.48 -3.24 -14.83
C ALA A 44 -3.43 -4.35 -14.92
N GLY A 45 -3.19 -5.05 -13.82
CA GLY A 45 -2.20 -6.13 -13.77
C GLY A 45 -0.80 -5.68 -13.36
N GLU A 46 -0.54 -4.38 -13.29
CA GLU A 46 0.74 -3.91 -12.73
C GLU A 46 0.80 -4.20 -11.24
N PRO A 47 1.99 -4.53 -10.71
CA PRO A 47 2.16 -4.67 -9.27
C PRO A 47 1.78 -3.39 -8.54
N VAL A 48 1.15 -3.54 -7.39
CA VAL A 48 0.81 -2.42 -6.53
C VAL A 48 1.88 -2.21 -5.48
N ASP A 49 1.96 -1.00 -4.94
CA ASP A 49 2.94 -0.65 -3.93
C ASP A 49 2.35 -0.83 -2.53
N VAL A 50 3.14 -1.42 -1.66
CA VAL A 50 2.78 -1.65 -0.26
C VAL A 50 3.69 -0.81 0.61
N PHE A 51 3.10 -0.01 1.49
CA PHE A 51 3.84 0.90 2.34
C PHE A 51 3.63 0.57 3.81
N ILE A 52 4.66 0.83 4.59
CA ILE A 52 4.59 0.85 6.04
C ILE A 52 5.22 2.14 6.53
N CYS A 53 4.52 2.89 7.38
CA CYS A 53 5.00 4.17 7.89
C CYS A 53 5.48 5.09 6.75
N LYS A 54 4.72 5.13 5.66
CA LYS A 54 5.00 5.94 4.46
C LYS A 54 6.27 5.55 3.72
N LYS A 55 6.85 4.40 4.04
CA LYS A 55 8.03 3.87 3.34
C LYS A 55 7.63 2.68 2.50
N LEU A 56 8.17 2.61 1.30
CA LEU A 56 7.90 1.48 0.41
C LEU A 56 8.47 0.21 1.02
N LEU A 57 7.60 -0.74 1.31
CA LEU A 57 7.95 -2.02 1.90
C LEU A 57 8.04 -3.11 0.85
N ALA A 58 7.11 -3.12 -0.09
CA ALA A 58 6.97 -4.26 -1.00
C ALA A 58 6.20 -3.86 -2.25
N LYS A 59 6.24 -4.74 -3.24
CA LYS A 59 5.32 -4.73 -4.38
C LYS A 59 4.61 -6.06 -4.42
N GLY A 60 3.38 -6.06 -4.88
CA GLY A 60 2.61 -7.28 -4.92
C GLY A 60 1.44 -7.21 -5.89
N GLU A 61 0.69 -8.29 -5.95
CA GLU A 61 -0.49 -8.40 -6.79
C GLU A 61 -1.73 -8.40 -5.93
N ILE A 62 -2.76 -7.71 -6.40
CA ILE A 62 -4.07 -7.78 -5.76
C ILE A 62 -4.69 -9.13 -6.06
N THR A 63 -5.19 -9.77 -5.05
CA THR A 63 -5.90 -11.05 -5.16
C THR A 63 -7.07 -11.05 -4.17
N VAL A 64 -7.82 -12.13 -4.15
CA VAL A 64 -8.94 -12.28 -3.23
C VAL A 64 -8.72 -13.56 -2.43
N VAL A 65 -8.76 -13.44 -1.11
CA VAL A 65 -8.65 -14.58 -0.20
C VAL A 65 -9.79 -14.46 0.82
N ASP A 66 -10.61 -15.51 0.93
CA ASP A 66 -11.75 -15.55 1.88
C ASP A 66 -12.64 -14.30 1.74
N ASP A 67 -12.97 -13.94 0.49
CA ASP A 67 -13.82 -12.78 0.15
C ASP A 67 -13.22 -11.43 0.52
N LYS A 68 -11.94 -11.39 0.87
CA LYS A 68 -11.25 -10.14 1.18
C LYS A 68 -10.21 -9.82 0.14
N LEU A 69 -10.12 -8.54 -0.22
CA LEU A 69 -9.01 -8.08 -1.05
C LEU A 69 -7.71 -8.33 -0.29
N SER A 70 -6.78 -8.92 -0.99
CA SER A 70 -5.50 -9.33 -0.41
C SER A 70 -4.37 -8.93 -1.35
N VAL A 71 -3.17 -8.87 -0.84
CA VAL A 71 -1.98 -8.59 -1.64
C VAL A 71 -1.02 -9.76 -1.52
N ARG A 72 -0.67 -10.36 -2.65
CA ARG A 72 0.39 -11.36 -2.70
C ARG A 72 1.72 -10.65 -2.90
N ILE A 73 2.61 -10.77 -1.92
CA ILE A 73 3.91 -10.10 -2.01
C ILE A 73 4.75 -10.76 -3.09
N GLY A 74 5.17 -9.94 -4.06
CA GLY A 74 6.05 -10.39 -5.14
C GLY A 74 7.50 -9.97 -4.95
N GLN A 75 7.70 -8.81 -4.31
CA GLN A 75 9.04 -8.31 -4.03
C GLN A 75 9.01 -7.58 -2.69
N LEU A 76 9.95 -7.90 -1.83
CA LEU A 76 10.03 -7.33 -0.48
C LEU A 76 11.34 -6.55 -0.33
N TYR A 77 11.24 -5.33 0.18
CA TYR A 77 12.37 -4.40 0.29
C TYR A 77 12.90 -4.31 1.72
N GLY A 78 13.24 -5.44 2.32
CA GLY A 78 13.94 -5.46 3.59
C GLY A 78 13.23 -4.80 4.75
N ALA A 79 12.15 -5.39 5.24
CA ALA A 79 11.41 -4.84 6.37
C ALA A 79 12.31 -4.59 7.58
N ARG A 80 13.24 -5.51 7.87
CA ARG A 80 14.16 -5.35 8.99
C ARG A 80 15.05 -4.13 8.84
N GLU A 81 15.47 -3.84 7.61
CA GLU A 81 16.31 -2.67 7.33
C GLU A 81 15.61 -1.37 7.73
N LYS A 82 14.31 -1.31 7.58
CA LYS A 82 13.54 -0.10 7.86
C LYS A 82 13.38 0.16 9.35
N PHE A 83 13.62 -0.84 10.18
CA PHE A 83 13.44 -0.77 11.62
C PHE A 83 14.71 -1.08 12.41
N LYS A 84 15.85 -1.14 11.76
CA LYS A 84 17.08 -1.56 12.43
C LYS A 84 17.57 -0.61 13.51
N HIS A 85 17.08 0.62 13.51
CA HIS A 85 17.48 1.62 14.51
C HIS A 85 16.47 1.79 15.65
N LEU A 86 15.50 0.93 15.74
CA LEU A 86 14.50 0.98 16.81
C LEU A 86 14.96 0.37 18.12
#